data_98c41f08dd3054b47934d70571a5e663
#
_entry.id   98c41f08dd3054b47934d70571a5e663
#
_cell.length_a   1.000
_cell.length_b   1.000
_cell.length_c   1.000
_cell.angle_alpha   90.00
_cell.angle_beta   90.00
_cell.angle_gamma   90.00
#
_symmetry.space_group_name_H-M   'P 1'
#
loop_
_entity.id
_entity.type
_entity.pdbx_description
1 polymer ?
#
loop_
_entity_poly.entity_id
_entity_poly.type
_entity_poly.pdbx_seq_one_letter_code
_entity_poly.pdbx_strand_id
1 'polypeptide(L)'
;MTAFSELIAGMAAGRDWSLMGDGEAVRELLDRVYNERCHSARHHRDAYQLRVNLQKKEDSASYAGWITAENPVSGPYQGTSLVWFPGNEGSVAVLGIGTDGFGADAHILGRPGHRRRLKALSRLHGGQIWVKPDLLDIASELPFSVSSEWPEIPSALKSYSRVIYAATPVRGAEDGQRVEDLLDLFFDEHGTPLTGKTKERWNQRTQAIAGAIFPSWPEEQVLALLRERRFVILEGPPGTGKTRLAWRIADQIGSATRIQFHPARTYEDFVVGLFPRASAGGLAFEVRAGDLLQANQAAESGEHVLVIDEINRADLGRVLGESILLFESGEGDRAVQLPHVPDGQSAMLRLQPNLRVLATRNTADRSIARMDVAIRRRFAFVEVWPELGAVANEGLDFAQKLFADTVQTFAEYADDETLRLVPGHAYFLDPRPDLSVNARADRVARRLQLELLPLLHDYIDERMCGGASEAIAGLADRVESTLLERL
;
A
#
# COMPACT_ATOMS: atom_id res chain seq x y z
N MET A 1 -16.05 0.25 -34.09
CA MET A 1 -16.13 0.78 -32.71
C MET A 1 -16.50 -0.40 -31.82
N THR A 2 -15.84 -0.59 -30.68
CA THR A 2 -16.21 -1.66 -29.75
C THR A 2 -17.51 -1.28 -29.03
N ALA A 3 -18.26 -2.27 -28.51
CA ALA A 3 -19.47 -1.99 -27.73
C ALA A 3 -19.14 -1.11 -26.50
N PHE A 4 -17.98 -1.33 -25.89
CA PHE A 4 -17.52 -0.48 -24.77
C PHE A 4 -17.27 0.98 -25.21
N SER A 5 -16.64 1.20 -26.36
CA SER A 5 -16.44 2.58 -26.86
C SER A 5 -17.79 3.29 -27.18
N GLU A 6 -18.78 2.53 -27.65
CA GLU A 6 -20.14 3.04 -27.87
C GLU A 6 -20.82 3.41 -26.54
N LEU A 7 -20.67 2.57 -25.52
CA LEU A 7 -21.18 2.83 -24.17
C LEU A 7 -20.55 4.12 -23.58
N ILE A 8 -19.22 4.28 -23.68
CA ILE A 8 -18.54 5.48 -23.16
C ILE A 8 -18.98 6.74 -23.90
N ALA A 9 -19.14 6.67 -25.24
CA ALA A 9 -19.66 7.79 -26.01
C ALA A 9 -21.09 8.17 -25.57
N GLY A 10 -21.94 7.18 -25.29
CA GLY A 10 -23.28 7.37 -24.75
C GLY A 10 -23.26 7.99 -23.35
N MET A 11 -22.39 7.48 -22.47
CA MET A 11 -22.24 8.02 -21.12
C MET A 11 -21.74 9.49 -21.18
N ALA A 12 -20.80 9.82 -22.04
CA ALA A 12 -20.29 11.18 -22.22
C ALA A 12 -21.34 12.13 -22.81
N ALA A 13 -22.20 11.65 -23.70
CA ALA A 13 -23.33 12.41 -24.22
C ALA A 13 -24.46 12.63 -23.19
N GLY A 14 -24.49 11.83 -22.14
CA GLY A 14 -25.50 11.93 -21.10
C GLY A 14 -26.93 11.80 -21.65
N ARG A 15 -27.82 12.73 -21.31
CA ARG A 15 -29.22 12.72 -21.74
C ARG A 15 -29.42 13.01 -23.22
N ASP A 16 -28.42 13.56 -23.90
CA ASP A 16 -28.42 13.83 -25.34
C ASP A 16 -28.08 12.59 -26.17
N TRP A 17 -27.72 11.48 -25.53
CA TRP A 17 -27.41 10.24 -26.23
C TRP A 17 -28.61 9.74 -27.06
N SER A 18 -28.34 9.35 -28.30
CA SER A 18 -29.38 8.93 -29.26
C SER A 18 -30.20 7.69 -28.79
N LEU A 19 -29.62 6.87 -27.89
CA LEU A 19 -30.30 5.71 -27.31
C LEU A 19 -31.07 6.05 -26.01
N MET A 20 -31.07 7.32 -25.55
CA MET A 20 -31.85 7.70 -24.37
C MET A 20 -33.34 7.51 -24.64
N GLY A 21 -34.00 6.75 -23.75
CA GLY A 21 -35.40 6.38 -23.88
C GLY A 21 -35.65 5.06 -24.61
N ASP A 22 -34.62 4.48 -25.27
CA ASP A 22 -34.66 3.13 -25.86
C ASP A 22 -33.99 2.12 -24.93
N GLY A 23 -34.75 1.64 -23.97
CA GLY A 23 -34.21 0.73 -22.96
C GLY A 23 -33.79 -0.63 -23.50
N GLU A 24 -34.37 -1.12 -24.61
CA GLU A 24 -33.98 -2.40 -25.19
C GLU A 24 -32.64 -2.29 -25.93
N ALA A 25 -32.44 -1.25 -26.72
CA ALA A 25 -31.17 -1.00 -27.39
C ALA A 25 -30.00 -0.82 -26.41
N VAL A 26 -30.26 -0.19 -25.25
CA VAL A 26 -29.26 -0.10 -24.18
C VAL A 26 -28.98 -1.45 -23.52
N ARG A 27 -30.00 -2.30 -23.33
CA ARG A 27 -29.79 -3.69 -22.84
C ARG A 27 -28.93 -4.48 -23.79
N GLU A 28 -29.21 -4.44 -25.09
CA GLU A 28 -28.39 -5.11 -26.11
C GLU A 28 -26.94 -4.58 -26.13
N LEU A 29 -26.75 -3.27 -25.93
CA LEU A 29 -25.42 -2.71 -25.83
C LEU A 29 -24.67 -3.23 -24.60
N LEU A 30 -25.32 -3.28 -23.43
CA LEU A 30 -24.71 -3.83 -22.20
C LEU A 30 -24.39 -5.32 -22.34
N ASP A 31 -25.26 -6.11 -22.98
CA ASP A 31 -24.99 -7.52 -23.32
C ASP A 31 -23.77 -7.66 -24.23
N ARG A 32 -23.62 -6.79 -25.24
CA ARG A 32 -22.44 -6.78 -26.13
C ARG A 32 -21.16 -6.41 -25.37
N VAL A 33 -21.21 -5.43 -24.45
CA VAL A 33 -20.07 -5.04 -23.60
C VAL A 33 -19.62 -6.20 -22.74
N TYR A 34 -20.56 -6.93 -22.13
CA TYR A 34 -20.24 -8.12 -21.35
C TYR A 34 -19.60 -9.21 -22.21
N ASN A 35 -20.18 -9.52 -23.37
CA ASN A 35 -19.68 -10.58 -24.26
C ASN A 35 -18.30 -10.26 -24.87
N GLU A 36 -17.97 -8.98 -25.07
CA GLU A 36 -16.63 -8.57 -25.49
C GLU A 36 -15.57 -8.80 -24.40
N ARG A 37 -15.98 -8.83 -23.12
CA ARG A 37 -15.08 -8.91 -21.97
C ARG A 37 -14.99 -10.29 -21.33
N CYS A 38 -16.08 -11.02 -21.32
CA CYS A 38 -16.23 -12.24 -20.55
C CYS A 38 -16.66 -13.40 -21.46
N HIS A 39 -15.84 -14.45 -21.51
CA HIS A 39 -16.27 -15.73 -22.08
C HIS A 39 -16.74 -16.62 -20.93
N SER A 40 -17.98 -16.54 -20.58
CA SER A 40 -18.61 -17.42 -19.61
C SER A 40 -19.39 -18.50 -20.34
N ALA A 41 -19.31 -19.75 -19.88
CA ALA A 41 -20.28 -20.80 -20.26
C ALA A 41 -21.71 -20.45 -19.76
N ARG A 42 -21.83 -19.46 -18.90
CA ARG A 42 -23.09 -18.84 -18.46
C ARG A 42 -23.38 -17.65 -19.37
N HIS A 43 -24.62 -17.58 -19.82
CA HIS A 43 -25.11 -16.37 -20.48
C HIS A 43 -25.01 -15.18 -19.52
N HIS A 44 -24.82 -13.98 -20.06
CA HIS A 44 -24.83 -12.75 -19.28
C HIS A 44 -26.03 -12.66 -18.33
N ARG A 45 -27.21 -13.08 -18.77
CA ARG A 45 -28.46 -13.07 -17.99
C ARG A 45 -28.48 -14.02 -16.80
N ASP A 46 -27.62 -15.04 -16.80
CA ASP A 46 -27.44 -15.95 -15.67
C ASP A 46 -26.45 -15.42 -14.62
N ALA A 47 -25.62 -14.45 -15.01
CA ALA A 47 -24.61 -13.84 -14.15
C ALA A 47 -25.06 -12.50 -13.57
N TYR A 48 -25.77 -11.70 -14.35
CA TYR A 48 -26.20 -10.34 -14.00
C TYR A 48 -27.61 -10.04 -14.47
N GLN A 49 -28.32 -9.26 -13.64
CA GLN A 49 -29.59 -8.63 -14.01
C GLN A 49 -29.31 -7.22 -14.56
N LEU A 50 -29.83 -6.89 -15.73
CA LEU A 50 -29.73 -5.54 -16.28
C LEU A 50 -30.84 -4.65 -15.72
N ARG A 51 -30.45 -3.54 -15.12
CA ARG A 51 -31.34 -2.47 -14.69
C ARG A 51 -31.22 -1.30 -15.68
N VAL A 52 -32.30 -1.03 -16.42
CA VAL A 52 -32.34 0.06 -17.39
C VAL A 52 -33.64 0.82 -17.22
N ASN A 53 -33.52 2.08 -16.85
CA ASN A 53 -34.62 3.05 -16.77
C ASN A 53 -34.11 4.40 -17.30
N LEU A 54 -34.22 4.62 -18.59
CA LEU A 54 -33.71 5.81 -19.25
C LEU A 54 -34.87 6.70 -19.68
N GLN A 55 -34.83 7.95 -19.28
CA GLN A 55 -35.79 8.98 -19.63
C GLN A 55 -35.07 10.28 -19.96
N LYS A 56 -35.57 11.02 -20.94
CA LYS A 56 -34.97 12.33 -21.33
C LYS A 56 -35.35 13.48 -20.39
N LYS A 57 -36.29 13.29 -19.49
CA LYS A 57 -36.77 14.33 -18.57
C LYS A 57 -35.71 14.62 -17.50
N GLU A 58 -35.46 15.89 -17.24
CA GLU A 58 -34.44 16.39 -16.34
C GLU A 58 -34.57 15.87 -14.89
N ASP A 59 -35.82 15.78 -14.40
CA ASP A 59 -36.13 15.31 -13.04
C ASP A 59 -36.34 13.79 -12.93
N SER A 60 -36.05 13.03 -13.98
CA SER A 60 -36.27 11.58 -13.96
C SER A 60 -35.10 10.86 -13.30
N ALA A 61 -35.41 9.78 -12.58
CA ALA A 61 -34.45 8.80 -12.05
C ALA A 61 -33.91 7.89 -13.16
N SER A 62 -33.15 8.47 -14.12
CA SER A 62 -32.55 7.72 -15.23
C SER A 62 -31.27 7.01 -14.75
N TYR A 63 -31.20 5.71 -15.05
CA TYR A 63 -30.02 4.89 -14.75
C TYR A 63 -29.97 3.66 -15.65
N ALA A 64 -28.78 3.10 -15.83
CA ALA A 64 -28.58 1.80 -16.45
C ALA A 64 -27.31 1.10 -15.90
N GLY A 65 -27.33 -0.23 -15.83
CA GLY A 65 -26.17 -0.97 -15.36
C GLY A 65 -26.46 -2.42 -14.97
N TRP A 66 -25.52 -3.02 -14.27
CA TRP A 66 -25.48 -4.41 -13.85
C TRP A 66 -25.72 -4.54 -12.34
N ILE A 67 -26.55 -5.50 -11.95
CA ILE A 67 -26.72 -6.00 -10.59
C ILE A 67 -26.62 -7.52 -10.61
N THR A 68 -26.47 -8.18 -9.46
CA THR A 68 -26.44 -9.65 -9.39
C THR A 68 -27.73 -10.28 -9.88
N ALA A 69 -27.64 -11.44 -10.54
CA ALA A 69 -28.77 -12.08 -11.25
C ALA A 69 -29.93 -12.51 -10.34
N GLU A 70 -29.65 -12.82 -9.08
CA GLU A 70 -30.66 -13.30 -8.11
C GLU A 70 -31.69 -12.23 -7.70
N ASN A 71 -31.47 -11.00 -8.12
CA ASN A 71 -32.33 -9.87 -7.76
C ASN A 71 -33.59 -9.75 -8.63
N PRO A 72 -34.67 -9.16 -8.13
CA PRO A 72 -35.89 -8.94 -8.89
C PRO A 72 -35.66 -7.98 -10.06
N VAL A 73 -36.46 -8.10 -11.14
CA VAL A 73 -36.37 -7.23 -12.32
C VAL A 73 -36.64 -5.76 -12.01
N SER A 74 -37.40 -5.45 -10.96
CA SER A 74 -37.75 -4.10 -10.52
C SER A 74 -37.91 -4.02 -9.02
N GLY A 75 -37.82 -2.82 -8.45
CA GLY A 75 -37.93 -2.57 -6.99
C GLY A 75 -36.59 -2.65 -6.27
N PRO A 76 -36.56 -2.68 -4.93
CA PRO A 76 -35.34 -2.84 -4.15
C PRO A 76 -34.56 -4.08 -4.52
N TYR A 77 -33.23 -4.05 -4.40
CA TYR A 77 -32.34 -5.17 -4.65
C TYR A 77 -31.23 -5.23 -3.59
N GLN A 78 -30.57 -6.37 -3.46
CA GLN A 78 -29.45 -6.62 -2.57
C GLN A 78 -28.15 -6.76 -3.35
N GLY A 79 -27.03 -6.66 -2.64
CA GLY A 79 -25.70 -6.84 -3.21
C GLY A 79 -25.15 -5.58 -3.84
N THR A 80 -24.09 -5.75 -4.62
CA THR A 80 -23.40 -4.65 -5.28
C THR A 80 -23.89 -4.43 -6.71
N SER A 81 -23.63 -3.26 -7.24
CA SER A 81 -24.03 -2.86 -8.59
C SER A 81 -22.98 -1.96 -9.24
N LEU A 82 -22.89 -2.04 -10.56
CA LEU A 82 -22.26 -1.03 -11.38
C LEU A 82 -23.31 -0.36 -12.25
N VAL A 83 -23.57 0.92 -11.98
CA VAL A 83 -24.65 1.66 -12.61
C VAL A 83 -24.13 3.03 -13.05
N TRP A 84 -24.60 3.54 -14.19
CA TRP A 84 -24.40 4.93 -14.52
C TRP A 84 -25.69 5.73 -14.44
N PHE A 85 -25.53 7.02 -14.12
CA PHE A 85 -26.61 8.00 -14.07
C PHE A 85 -26.34 9.09 -15.10
N PRO A 86 -27.13 9.19 -16.19
CA PRO A 86 -26.97 10.23 -17.21
C PRO A 86 -27.37 11.60 -16.66
N GLY A 87 -26.49 12.57 -16.83
CA GLY A 87 -26.71 14.00 -16.55
C GLY A 87 -26.99 14.80 -17.80
N ASN A 88 -27.10 16.13 -17.69
CA ASN A 88 -27.27 17.02 -18.82
C ASN A 88 -25.94 17.19 -19.59
N GLU A 89 -24.82 17.16 -18.88
CA GLU A 89 -23.47 17.23 -19.45
C GLU A 89 -22.65 16.02 -19.00
N GLY A 90 -22.81 14.87 -19.72
CA GLY A 90 -22.14 13.64 -19.35
C GLY A 90 -22.93 12.76 -18.38
N SER A 91 -22.24 11.88 -17.72
CA SER A 91 -22.80 10.90 -16.78
C SER A 91 -21.92 10.72 -15.56
N VAL A 92 -22.44 10.02 -14.55
CA VAL A 92 -21.65 9.52 -13.42
C VAL A 92 -21.76 8.00 -13.40
N ALA A 93 -20.62 7.30 -13.47
CA ALA A 93 -20.54 5.86 -13.25
C ALA A 93 -20.29 5.60 -11.77
N VAL A 94 -21.05 4.67 -11.19
CA VAL A 94 -20.99 4.38 -9.76
C VAL A 94 -20.92 2.89 -9.49
N LEU A 95 -20.17 2.52 -8.43
CA LEU A 95 -20.34 1.28 -7.73
C LEU A 95 -21.22 1.54 -6.50
N GLY A 96 -22.29 0.83 -6.38
CA GLY A 96 -23.28 1.03 -5.34
C GLY A 96 -23.68 -0.25 -4.63
N ILE A 97 -24.41 -0.09 -3.54
CA ILE A 97 -25.03 -1.16 -2.76
C ILE A 97 -26.53 -1.12 -3.05
N GLY A 98 -27.18 -2.26 -3.09
CA GLY A 98 -28.62 -2.36 -3.22
C GLY A 98 -29.35 -1.69 -2.04
N THR A 99 -30.50 -1.08 -2.32
CA THR A 99 -31.31 -0.40 -1.31
C THR A 99 -31.91 -1.36 -0.29
N ASP A 100 -31.91 -2.66 -0.56
CA ASP A 100 -32.35 -3.74 0.35
C ASP A 100 -31.17 -4.44 1.06
N GLY A 101 -30.00 -3.82 1.07
CA GLY A 101 -28.81 -4.22 1.82
C GLY A 101 -27.74 -4.95 1.02
N PHE A 102 -26.81 -5.55 1.74
CA PHE A 102 -25.56 -6.10 1.18
C PHE A 102 -25.76 -7.47 0.50
N GLY A 103 -26.77 -8.24 0.91
CA GLY A 103 -26.98 -9.60 0.41
C GLY A 103 -25.74 -10.49 0.52
N ALA A 104 -25.52 -11.34 -0.47
CA ALA A 104 -24.34 -12.21 -0.56
C ALA A 104 -23.03 -11.42 -0.72
N ASP A 105 -23.07 -10.20 -1.26
CA ASP A 105 -21.88 -9.39 -1.55
C ASP A 105 -21.28 -8.71 -0.30
N ALA A 106 -21.89 -8.91 0.88
CA ALA A 106 -21.31 -8.43 2.14
C ALA A 106 -19.83 -8.87 2.32
N HIS A 107 -19.49 -10.08 1.83
CA HIS A 107 -18.13 -10.61 1.90
C HIS A 107 -17.15 -9.84 0.98
N ILE A 108 -17.60 -9.29 -0.16
CA ILE A 108 -16.78 -8.45 -1.04
C ILE A 108 -16.48 -7.11 -0.37
N LEU A 109 -17.54 -6.43 0.09
CA LEU A 109 -17.46 -5.11 0.71
C LEU A 109 -16.71 -5.13 2.04
N GLY A 110 -16.83 -6.23 2.81
CA GLY A 110 -16.14 -6.43 4.08
C GLY A 110 -14.65 -6.75 3.94
N ARG A 111 -14.17 -7.11 2.74
CA ARG A 111 -12.74 -7.37 2.51
C ARG A 111 -11.95 -6.06 2.43
N PRO A 112 -10.90 -5.88 3.25
CA PRO A 112 -10.03 -4.70 3.16
C PRO A 112 -9.40 -4.51 1.78
N GLY A 113 -9.14 -5.60 1.07
CA GLY A 113 -8.56 -5.63 -0.28
C GLY A 113 -9.42 -4.95 -1.32
N HIS A 114 -10.73 -5.11 -1.28
CA HIS A 114 -11.65 -4.45 -2.23
C HIS A 114 -11.52 -2.92 -2.12
N ARG A 115 -11.65 -2.37 -0.92
CA ARG A 115 -11.45 -0.93 -0.67
C ARG A 115 -10.04 -0.48 -1.08
N ARG A 116 -9.02 -1.29 -0.80
CA ARG A 116 -7.61 -0.98 -1.12
C ARG A 116 -7.39 -0.92 -2.62
N ARG A 117 -7.97 -1.83 -3.40
CA ARG A 117 -7.93 -1.81 -4.87
C ARG A 117 -8.62 -0.57 -5.44
N LEU A 118 -9.81 -0.22 -4.94
CA LEU A 118 -10.50 1.01 -5.34
C LEU A 118 -9.68 2.26 -5.05
N LYS A 119 -9.06 2.37 -3.86
CA LYS A 119 -8.18 3.49 -3.53
C LYS A 119 -6.91 3.52 -4.39
N ALA A 120 -6.37 2.36 -4.76
CA ALA A 120 -5.24 2.26 -5.67
C ALA A 120 -5.63 2.74 -7.08
N LEU A 121 -6.79 2.31 -7.59
CA LEU A 121 -7.33 2.82 -8.86
C LEU A 121 -7.56 4.34 -8.81
N SER A 122 -8.10 4.86 -7.72
CA SER A 122 -8.25 6.31 -7.54
C SER A 122 -6.92 7.04 -7.68
N ARG A 123 -5.85 6.56 -7.03
CA ARG A 123 -4.50 7.14 -7.15
C ARG A 123 -3.95 7.06 -8.57
N LEU A 124 -4.11 5.92 -9.25
CA LEU A 124 -3.66 5.72 -10.63
C LEU A 124 -4.36 6.65 -11.62
N HIS A 125 -5.56 7.12 -11.28
CA HIS A 125 -6.34 8.08 -12.05
C HIS A 125 -6.32 9.50 -11.45
N GLY A 126 -5.30 9.87 -10.70
CA GLY A 126 -5.12 11.22 -10.17
C GLY A 126 -6.23 11.71 -9.23
N GLY A 127 -6.87 10.78 -8.48
CA GLY A 127 -7.96 11.09 -7.56
C GLY A 127 -9.34 11.25 -8.21
N GLN A 128 -9.48 10.99 -9.50
CA GLN A 128 -10.72 11.15 -10.26
C GLN A 128 -11.80 10.10 -9.95
N ILE A 129 -11.46 9.04 -9.21
CA ILE A 129 -12.41 8.08 -8.67
C ILE A 129 -12.58 8.39 -7.19
N TRP A 130 -13.76 8.81 -6.79
CA TRP A 130 -14.09 8.94 -5.37
C TRP A 130 -14.37 7.56 -4.78
N VAL A 131 -13.88 7.29 -3.59
CA VAL A 131 -14.07 6.03 -2.86
C VAL A 131 -14.46 6.32 -1.42
N LYS A 132 -15.55 5.74 -0.97
CA LYS A 132 -16.07 5.91 0.40
C LYS A 132 -15.04 5.41 1.43
N PRO A 133 -14.83 6.14 2.53
CA PRO A 133 -13.86 5.71 3.57
C PRO A 133 -14.18 4.35 4.18
N ASP A 134 -15.45 4.05 4.41
CA ASP A 134 -15.96 2.76 4.85
C ASP A 134 -17.03 2.29 3.85
N LEU A 135 -16.79 1.16 3.18
CA LEU A 135 -17.69 0.64 2.16
C LEU A 135 -18.98 0.06 2.74
N LEU A 136 -18.98 -0.31 4.02
CA LEU A 136 -20.17 -0.81 4.73
C LEU A 136 -21.04 0.31 5.34
N ASP A 137 -20.56 1.55 5.30
CA ASP A 137 -21.32 2.70 5.78
C ASP A 137 -22.43 3.08 4.78
N ILE A 138 -23.68 2.79 5.13
CA ILE A 138 -24.88 3.19 4.38
C ILE A 138 -25.61 4.39 5.01
N ALA A 139 -25.03 5.02 6.03
CA ALA A 139 -25.61 6.20 6.69
C ALA A 139 -25.09 7.52 6.11
N SER A 140 -23.81 7.59 5.76
CA SER A 140 -23.16 8.77 5.23
C SER A 140 -23.47 8.98 3.74
N GLU A 141 -23.82 10.23 3.41
CA GLU A 141 -24.06 10.66 2.03
C GLU A 141 -22.74 11.00 1.29
N LEU A 142 -22.83 11.17 -0.02
CA LEU A 142 -21.74 11.72 -0.84
C LEU A 142 -21.31 13.08 -0.28
N PRO A 143 -20.00 13.31 -0.05
CA PRO A 143 -19.51 14.60 0.44
C PRO A 143 -19.87 15.74 -0.51
N PHE A 144 -20.16 16.92 0.03
CA PHE A 144 -20.44 18.12 -0.76
C PHE A 144 -19.28 18.48 -1.71
N SER A 145 -18.02 18.26 -1.31
CA SER A 145 -16.84 18.46 -2.16
C SER A 145 -16.91 17.64 -3.44
N VAL A 146 -17.35 16.38 -3.37
CA VAL A 146 -17.52 15.51 -4.52
C VAL A 146 -18.68 15.97 -5.38
N SER A 147 -19.79 16.36 -4.75
CA SER A 147 -20.99 16.78 -5.47
C SER A 147 -20.84 18.16 -6.13
N SER A 148 -19.98 19.04 -5.62
CA SER A 148 -19.75 20.38 -6.20
C SER A 148 -18.75 20.39 -7.36
N GLU A 149 -17.83 19.43 -7.41
CA GLU A 149 -16.85 19.31 -8.50
C GLU A 149 -17.42 18.67 -9.77
N TRP A 150 -18.56 17.99 -9.65
CA TRP A 150 -19.20 17.33 -10.77
C TRP A 150 -20.33 18.24 -11.28
N PRO A 151 -20.21 18.77 -12.49
CA PRO A 151 -21.28 19.55 -13.06
C PRO A 151 -22.53 18.67 -13.18
N GLU A 152 -23.60 19.10 -12.55
CA GLU A 152 -24.92 18.48 -12.60
C GLU A 152 -24.98 17.00 -12.14
N ILE A 153 -24.83 16.79 -10.84
CA ILE A 153 -25.24 15.49 -10.27
C ILE A 153 -26.73 15.30 -10.53
N PRO A 154 -27.14 14.26 -11.28
CA PRO A 154 -28.54 13.99 -11.52
C PRO A 154 -29.31 13.88 -10.20
N SER A 155 -30.55 14.37 -10.18
CA SER A 155 -31.41 14.30 -8.97
C SER A 155 -31.53 12.85 -8.44
N ALA A 156 -31.52 11.85 -9.34
CA ALA A 156 -31.47 10.43 -8.99
C ALA A 156 -30.26 10.04 -8.14
N LEU A 157 -29.07 10.60 -8.45
CA LEU A 157 -27.86 10.29 -7.69
C LEU A 157 -27.97 10.77 -6.24
N LYS A 158 -28.65 11.90 -5.99
CA LYS A 158 -28.89 12.40 -4.64
C LYS A 158 -29.72 11.43 -3.80
N SER A 159 -30.71 10.78 -4.40
CA SER A 159 -31.54 9.77 -3.73
C SER A 159 -30.77 8.50 -3.36
N TYR A 160 -29.72 8.18 -4.10
CA TYR A 160 -28.85 7.01 -3.88
C TYR A 160 -27.52 7.34 -3.20
N SER A 161 -27.30 8.60 -2.78
CA SER A 161 -25.99 9.06 -2.27
C SER A 161 -25.44 8.23 -1.11
N ARG A 162 -26.30 7.67 -0.27
CA ARG A 162 -25.90 6.84 0.89
C ARG A 162 -25.35 5.46 0.50
N VAL A 163 -25.87 4.88 -0.57
CA VAL A 163 -25.51 3.52 -1.02
C VAL A 163 -24.41 3.50 -2.07
N ILE A 164 -23.90 4.65 -2.50
CA ILE A 164 -22.76 4.73 -3.42
C ILE A 164 -21.46 4.64 -2.62
N TYR A 165 -20.57 3.72 -3.02
CA TYR A 165 -19.28 3.56 -2.37
C TYR A 165 -18.07 3.89 -3.26
N ALA A 166 -18.24 3.95 -4.58
CA ALA A 166 -17.25 4.51 -5.49
C ALA A 166 -17.95 5.19 -6.68
N ALA A 167 -17.37 6.27 -7.19
CA ALA A 167 -17.98 7.01 -8.30
C ALA A 167 -16.93 7.77 -9.12
N THR A 168 -17.21 7.96 -10.43
CA THR A 168 -16.41 8.77 -11.32
C THR A 168 -17.28 9.48 -12.37
N PRO A 169 -17.01 10.75 -12.69
CA PRO A 169 -17.69 11.45 -13.78
C PRO A 169 -17.20 10.93 -15.14
N VAL A 170 -18.10 10.96 -16.15
CA VAL A 170 -17.80 10.59 -17.53
C VAL A 170 -18.27 11.72 -18.43
N ARG A 171 -17.33 12.50 -18.97
CA ARG A 171 -17.57 13.69 -19.78
C ARG A 171 -17.08 13.56 -21.21
N GLY A 172 -16.14 12.64 -21.43
CA GLY A 172 -15.53 12.40 -22.73
C GLY A 172 -14.96 10.99 -22.86
N ALA A 173 -14.42 10.69 -24.03
CA ALA A 173 -13.80 9.40 -24.31
C ALA A 173 -12.56 9.12 -23.44
N GLU A 174 -11.86 10.17 -22.99
CA GLU A 174 -10.71 10.12 -22.10
C GLU A 174 -11.04 9.51 -20.73
N ASP A 175 -12.29 9.61 -20.31
CA ASP A 175 -12.77 9.05 -19.03
C ASP A 175 -13.05 7.54 -19.11
N GLY A 176 -13.06 6.99 -20.32
CA GLY A 176 -13.38 5.60 -20.57
C GLY A 176 -12.51 4.61 -19.79
N GLN A 177 -11.21 4.91 -19.63
CA GLN A 177 -10.31 4.02 -18.91
C GLN A 177 -10.68 3.86 -17.43
N ARG A 178 -11.20 4.93 -16.79
CA ARG A 178 -11.66 4.85 -15.40
C ARG A 178 -12.89 3.95 -15.25
N VAL A 179 -13.85 4.11 -16.17
CA VAL A 179 -15.05 3.25 -16.19
C VAL A 179 -14.68 1.80 -16.50
N GLU A 180 -13.73 1.60 -17.43
CA GLU A 180 -13.23 0.27 -17.78
C GLU A 180 -12.62 -0.44 -16.58
N ASP A 181 -11.80 0.26 -15.81
CA ASP A 181 -11.17 -0.30 -14.61
C ASP A 181 -12.20 -0.62 -13.52
N LEU A 182 -13.23 0.21 -13.33
CA LEU A 182 -14.32 -0.09 -12.39
C LEU A 182 -15.16 -1.29 -12.86
N LEU A 183 -15.42 -1.39 -14.15
CA LEU A 183 -16.17 -2.49 -14.75
C LEU A 183 -15.42 -3.82 -14.62
N ASP A 184 -14.13 -3.82 -14.96
CA ASP A 184 -13.33 -5.03 -14.86
C ASP A 184 -13.10 -5.46 -13.42
N LEU A 185 -12.94 -4.50 -12.49
CA LEU A 185 -12.91 -4.78 -11.05
C LEU A 185 -14.24 -5.41 -10.59
N PHE A 186 -15.38 -4.85 -10.99
CA PHE A 186 -16.69 -5.36 -10.64
C PHE A 186 -16.87 -6.81 -11.09
N PHE A 187 -16.52 -7.15 -12.33
CA PHE A 187 -16.61 -8.52 -12.83
C PHE A 187 -15.62 -9.47 -12.14
N ASP A 188 -14.38 -9.03 -11.92
CA ASP A 188 -13.34 -9.81 -11.24
C ASP A 188 -13.74 -10.16 -9.80
N GLU A 189 -14.27 -9.20 -9.04
CA GLU A 189 -14.74 -9.40 -7.65
C GLU A 189 -15.89 -10.41 -7.54
N HIS A 190 -16.72 -10.50 -8.57
CA HIS A 190 -17.81 -11.48 -8.63
C HIS A 190 -17.39 -12.82 -9.25
N GLY A 191 -16.08 -13.03 -9.46
CA GLY A 191 -15.55 -14.28 -10.01
C GLY A 191 -15.92 -14.52 -11.48
N THR A 192 -16.27 -13.45 -12.21
CA THR A 192 -16.55 -13.55 -13.65
C THR A 192 -15.23 -13.55 -14.43
N PRO A 193 -14.89 -14.62 -15.15
CA PRO A 193 -13.59 -14.69 -15.83
C PRO A 193 -13.53 -13.74 -17.02
N LEU A 194 -12.61 -12.81 -16.97
CA LEU A 194 -12.26 -11.95 -18.10
C LEU A 194 -11.44 -12.75 -19.12
N THR A 195 -11.57 -12.44 -20.42
CA THR A 195 -10.95 -13.20 -21.50
C THR A 195 -10.25 -12.35 -22.54
N GLY A 196 -9.39 -12.97 -23.35
CA GLY A 196 -8.70 -12.34 -24.47
C GLY A 196 -7.95 -11.07 -24.07
N LYS A 197 -8.09 -10.03 -24.87
CA LYS A 197 -7.41 -8.73 -24.63
C LYS A 197 -7.82 -8.06 -23.33
N THR A 198 -9.06 -8.25 -22.88
CA THR A 198 -9.53 -7.70 -21.60
C THR A 198 -8.77 -8.33 -20.43
N LYS A 199 -8.57 -9.64 -20.44
CA LYS A 199 -7.77 -10.33 -19.42
C LYS A 199 -6.31 -9.85 -19.40
N GLU A 200 -5.69 -9.70 -20.57
CA GLU A 200 -4.31 -9.19 -20.67
C GLU A 200 -4.20 -7.78 -20.10
N ARG A 201 -5.12 -6.89 -20.49
CA ARG A 201 -5.20 -5.53 -19.97
C ARG A 201 -5.42 -5.53 -18.45
N TRP A 202 -6.37 -6.33 -17.95
CA TRP A 202 -6.68 -6.39 -16.51
C TRP A 202 -5.49 -6.94 -15.70
N ASN A 203 -4.77 -7.94 -16.23
CA ASN A 203 -3.54 -8.43 -15.59
C ASN A 203 -2.46 -7.33 -15.47
N GLN A 204 -2.30 -6.48 -16.50
CA GLN A 204 -1.40 -5.34 -16.42
C GLN A 204 -1.91 -4.30 -15.41
N ARG A 205 -3.22 -4.07 -15.36
CA ARG A 205 -3.83 -3.14 -14.42
C ARG A 205 -3.71 -3.64 -12.97
N THR A 206 -3.90 -4.93 -12.71
CA THR A 206 -3.70 -5.51 -11.38
C THR A 206 -2.25 -5.41 -10.89
N GLN A 207 -1.27 -5.50 -11.79
CA GLN A 207 0.12 -5.19 -11.45
C GLN A 207 0.31 -3.72 -11.06
N ALA A 208 -0.29 -2.79 -11.80
CA ALA A 208 -0.25 -1.37 -11.47
C ALA A 208 -0.96 -1.09 -10.13
N ILE A 209 -2.11 -1.73 -9.87
CA ILE A 209 -2.82 -1.66 -8.58
C ILE A 209 -1.93 -2.17 -7.45
N ALA A 210 -1.25 -3.31 -7.64
CA ALA A 210 -0.32 -3.85 -6.65
C ALA A 210 0.84 -2.87 -6.37
N GLY A 211 1.41 -2.25 -7.41
CA GLY A 211 2.43 -1.20 -7.26
C GLY A 211 1.92 0.05 -6.54
N ALA A 212 0.64 0.40 -6.70
CA ALA A 212 0.03 1.51 -5.96
C ALA A 212 -0.32 1.16 -4.51
N ILE A 213 -0.53 -0.13 -4.20
CA ILE A 213 -0.72 -0.65 -2.83
C ILE A 213 0.64 -0.73 -2.12
N PHE A 214 1.65 -1.24 -2.80
CA PHE A 214 3.02 -1.43 -2.31
C PHE A 214 4.00 -0.56 -3.11
N PRO A 215 4.04 0.75 -2.86
CA PRO A 215 4.92 1.64 -3.60
C PRO A 215 6.38 1.30 -3.34
N SER A 216 7.18 1.20 -4.41
CA SER A 216 8.62 1.05 -4.31
C SER A 216 9.30 2.41 -4.37
N TRP A 217 10.37 2.54 -3.60
CA TRP A 217 11.26 3.70 -3.63
C TRP A 217 12.60 3.28 -4.24
N PRO A 218 12.90 3.67 -5.48
CA PRO A 218 14.22 3.45 -6.07
C PRO A 218 15.32 4.04 -5.18
N GLU A 219 16.44 3.36 -5.10
CA GLU A 219 17.58 3.75 -4.27
C GLU A 219 18.04 5.20 -4.50
N GLU A 220 18.03 5.63 -5.77
CA GLU A 220 18.38 6.99 -6.18
C GLU A 220 17.43 8.04 -5.61
N GLN A 221 16.12 7.72 -5.53
CA GLN A 221 15.13 8.63 -4.94
C GLN A 221 15.29 8.73 -3.43
N VAL A 222 15.59 7.61 -2.75
CA VAL A 222 15.87 7.62 -1.31
C VAL A 222 17.14 8.41 -1.01
N LEU A 223 18.19 8.26 -1.82
CA LEU A 223 19.43 9.04 -1.69
C LEU A 223 19.18 10.53 -1.92
N ALA A 224 18.40 10.89 -2.95
CA ALA A 224 18.03 12.28 -3.21
C ALA A 224 17.25 12.88 -2.03
N LEU A 225 16.25 12.13 -1.50
CA LEU A 225 15.49 12.54 -0.32
C LEU A 225 16.38 12.70 0.92
N LEU A 226 17.34 11.78 1.13
CA LEU A 226 18.30 11.85 2.24
C LEU A 226 19.19 13.10 2.15
N ARG A 227 19.61 13.49 0.94
CA ARG A 227 20.38 14.72 0.72
C ARG A 227 19.54 15.97 0.95
N GLU A 228 18.26 15.96 0.57
CA GLU A 228 17.35 17.07 0.79
C GLU A 228 16.93 17.20 2.27
N ARG A 229 16.47 16.10 2.87
CA ARG A 229 15.86 16.12 4.21
C ARG A 229 16.84 15.86 5.35
N ARG A 230 18.05 15.37 5.08
CA ARG A 230 19.13 14.98 5.98
C ARG A 230 18.82 13.80 6.89
N PHE A 231 17.58 13.64 7.38
CA PHE A 231 17.17 12.66 8.38
C PHE A 231 16.01 11.82 7.81
N VAL A 232 16.26 10.54 7.55
CA VAL A 232 15.30 9.63 6.91
C VAL A 232 15.21 8.32 7.69
N ILE A 233 14.00 7.81 7.85
CA ILE A 233 13.73 6.47 8.40
C ILE A 233 13.10 5.61 7.31
N LEU A 234 13.73 4.47 7.01
CA LEU A 234 13.17 3.40 6.20
C LEU A 234 12.33 2.52 7.12
N GLU A 235 11.02 2.53 6.94
CA GLU A 235 10.12 1.68 7.72
C GLU A 235 9.40 0.66 6.85
N GLY A 236 9.08 -0.51 7.40
CA GLY A 236 8.32 -1.52 6.67
C GLY A 236 8.39 -2.90 7.30
N PRO A 237 7.71 -3.87 6.69
CA PRO A 237 7.63 -5.24 7.18
C PRO A 237 8.99 -5.94 7.23
N PRO A 238 9.10 -7.09 7.95
CA PRO A 238 10.33 -7.86 8.00
C PRO A 238 10.69 -8.46 6.63
N GLY A 239 11.98 -8.55 6.33
CA GLY A 239 12.46 -9.17 5.09
C GLY A 239 12.26 -8.34 3.81
N THR A 240 11.97 -7.03 3.91
CA THR A 240 11.82 -6.13 2.75
C THR A 240 13.12 -5.46 2.31
N GLY A 241 14.27 -5.81 2.92
CA GLY A 241 15.57 -5.32 2.50
C GLY A 241 15.95 -3.92 2.98
N LYS A 242 15.27 -3.35 4.00
CA LYS A 242 15.55 -2.01 4.57
C LYS A 242 17.02 -1.80 4.93
N THR A 243 17.60 -2.69 5.73
CA THR A 243 19.01 -2.63 6.14
C THR A 243 19.95 -2.72 4.94
N ARG A 244 19.64 -3.59 3.97
CA ARG A 244 20.42 -3.71 2.73
C ARG A 244 20.38 -2.43 1.90
N LEU A 245 19.20 -1.81 1.78
CA LEU A 245 19.02 -0.52 1.09
C LEU A 245 19.83 0.58 1.80
N ALA A 246 19.73 0.67 3.13
CA ALA A 246 20.49 1.65 3.90
C ALA A 246 22.01 1.49 3.72
N TRP A 247 22.51 0.26 3.68
CA TRP A 247 23.93 -0.01 3.46
C TRP A 247 24.39 0.35 2.05
N ARG A 248 23.59 0.03 1.01
CA ARG A 248 23.93 0.42 -0.38
C ARG A 248 24.01 1.94 -0.54
N ILE A 249 23.07 2.67 0.07
CA ILE A 249 23.10 4.14 0.06
C ILE A 249 24.35 4.65 0.80
N ALA A 250 24.70 4.03 1.92
CA ALA A 250 25.91 4.38 2.66
C ALA A 250 27.19 4.12 1.84
N ASP A 251 27.24 3.01 1.09
CA ASP A 251 28.37 2.68 0.21
C ASP A 251 28.50 3.67 -0.96
N GLN A 252 27.38 4.19 -1.48
CA GLN A 252 27.40 5.24 -2.52
C GLN A 252 27.90 6.58 -2.00
N ILE A 253 27.61 6.93 -0.75
CA ILE A 253 28.16 8.14 -0.10
C ILE A 253 29.66 7.96 0.20
N GLY A 254 30.07 6.73 0.47
CA GLY A 254 31.48 6.33 0.66
C GLY A 254 32.04 6.60 2.05
N SER A 255 31.41 7.45 2.87
CA SER A 255 31.78 7.70 4.26
C SER A 255 30.60 7.43 5.19
N ALA A 256 30.71 6.41 6.05
CA ALA A 256 29.59 5.96 6.86
C ALA A 256 30.02 5.41 8.22
N THR A 257 29.21 5.73 9.24
CA THR A 257 29.18 5.04 10.54
C THR A 257 27.95 4.17 10.58
N ARG A 258 28.09 2.88 10.92
CA ARG A 258 26.98 1.91 10.98
C ARG A 258 26.84 1.39 12.39
N ILE A 259 25.67 1.59 12.97
CA ILE A 259 25.33 1.13 14.32
C ILE A 259 23.96 0.45 14.32
N GLN A 260 23.72 -0.36 15.34
CA GLN A 260 22.41 -0.95 15.60
C GLN A 260 21.92 -0.52 16.98
N PHE A 261 20.63 -0.16 17.07
CA PHE A 261 20.02 0.11 18.35
C PHE A 261 19.51 -1.19 18.98
N HIS A 262 19.59 -1.28 20.30
CA HIS A 262 19.09 -2.36 21.12
C HIS A 262 18.63 -1.80 22.49
N PRO A 263 17.85 -2.55 23.28
CA PRO A 263 17.24 -2.03 24.51
C PRO A 263 18.21 -1.48 25.56
N ALA A 264 19.47 -1.93 25.56
CA ALA A 264 20.50 -1.45 26.47
C ALA A 264 21.29 -0.22 25.95
N ARG A 265 20.91 0.34 24.79
CA ARG A 265 21.56 1.53 24.25
C ARG A 265 21.25 2.77 25.09
N THR A 266 22.26 3.57 25.42
CA THR A 266 22.14 4.75 26.28
C THR A 266 22.56 6.03 25.60
N TYR A 267 22.32 7.18 26.24
CA TYR A 267 22.78 8.49 25.82
C TYR A 267 24.31 8.54 25.78
N GLU A 268 24.94 7.91 26.76
CA GLU A 268 26.41 7.86 26.91
C GLU A 268 27.06 7.15 25.72
N ASP A 269 26.42 6.10 25.21
CA ASP A 269 26.91 5.38 24.02
C ASP A 269 26.69 6.17 22.74
N PHE A 270 25.59 6.93 22.65
CA PHE A 270 25.18 7.58 21.42
C PHE A 270 25.69 9.03 21.28
N VAL A 271 25.62 9.81 22.35
CA VAL A 271 26.02 11.21 22.32
C VAL A 271 27.36 11.41 23.02
N VAL A 272 27.42 11.36 24.34
CA VAL A 272 28.64 11.56 25.12
C VAL A 272 28.50 10.90 26.51
N GLY A 273 29.53 10.24 26.97
CA GLY A 273 29.53 9.58 28.27
C GLY A 273 30.84 9.66 29.05
N LEU A 274 30.74 9.36 30.35
CA LEU A 274 31.86 9.20 31.26
C LEU A 274 32.15 7.71 31.42
N PHE A 275 33.37 7.30 31.07
CA PHE A 275 33.80 5.91 31.16
C PHE A 275 34.96 5.73 32.14
N PRO A 276 34.94 4.65 32.96
CA PRO A 276 36.05 4.40 33.88
C PRO A 276 37.30 3.99 33.11
N ARG A 277 38.45 4.55 33.53
CA ARG A 277 39.77 4.22 32.99
C ARG A 277 40.71 3.85 34.14
N ALA A 278 41.42 2.75 33.99
CA ALA A 278 42.53 2.44 34.91
C ALA A 278 43.69 3.42 34.72
N SER A 279 44.17 4.03 35.80
CA SER A 279 45.34 4.92 35.81
C SER A 279 46.31 4.48 36.88
N ALA A 280 47.56 5.00 36.78
CA ALA A 280 48.64 4.67 37.73
C ALA A 280 48.32 5.07 39.21
N GLY A 281 47.34 5.98 39.40
CA GLY A 281 46.88 6.45 40.72
C GLY A 281 45.54 5.86 41.19
N GLY A 282 44.92 4.88 40.44
CA GLY A 282 43.63 4.31 40.75
C GLY A 282 42.63 4.47 39.62
N LEU A 283 41.33 4.59 39.95
CA LEU A 283 40.26 4.80 39.00
C LEU A 283 40.18 6.26 38.57
N ALA A 284 40.27 6.52 37.25
CA ALA A 284 40.01 7.83 36.63
C ALA A 284 38.78 7.70 35.70
N PHE A 285 38.17 8.80 35.34
CA PHE A 285 37.09 8.85 34.36
C PHE A 285 37.57 9.65 33.14
N GLU A 286 37.20 9.14 31.94
CA GLU A 286 37.41 9.87 30.69
C GLU A 286 36.09 10.17 30.01
N VAL A 287 36.01 11.32 29.37
CA VAL A 287 34.86 11.68 28.55
C VAL A 287 35.06 11.08 27.16
N ARG A 288 34.12 10.27 26.68
CA ARG A 288 34.18 9.69 25.34
C ARG A 288 33.02 10.22 24.47
N ALA A 289 33.36 10.56 23.23
CA ALA A 289 32.37 10.86 22.22
C ALA A 289 31.60 9.60 21.82
N GLY A 290 30.27 9.67 21.86
CA GLY A 290 29.39 8.63 21.33
C GLY A 290 29.32 8.67 19.79
N ASP A 291 28.54 7.73 19.23
CA ASP A 291 28.49 7.53 17.78
C ASP A 291 28.00 8.76 17.01
N LEU A 292 27.07 9.56 17.56
CA LEU A 292 26.58 10.78 16.94
C LEU A 292 27.69 11.83 16.84
N LEU A 293 28.48 12.05 17.92
CA LEU A 293 29.57 12.98 17.91
C LEU A 293 30.69 12.55 16.96
N GLN A 294 31.03 11.25 16.93
CA GLN A 294 32.02 10.70 16.01
C GLN A 294 31.59 10.86 14.55
N ALA A 295 30.32 10.54 14.23
CA ALA A 295 29.78 10.74 12.89
C ALA A 295 29.73 12.22 12.50
N ASN A 296 29.40 13.08 13.44
CA ASN A 296 29.38 14.53 13.23
C ASN A 296 30.79 15.08 12.94
N GLN A 297 31.82 14.60 13.64
CA GLN A 297 33.19 14.93 13.39
C GLN A 297 33.69 14.44 12.02
N ALA A 298 33.29 13.20 11.63
CA ALA A 298 33.59 12.68 10.31
C ALA A 298 32.98 13.54 9.18
N ALA A 299 31.80 14.13 9.43
CA ALA A 299 31.11 15.01 8.49
C ALA A 299 31.78 16.38 8.29
N GLU A 300 32.76 16.76 9.09
CA GLU A 300 33.57 17.98 8.87
C GLU A 300 34.40 17.90 7.58
N SER A 301 34.82 16.70 7.21
CA SER A 301 35.66 16.45 6.03
C SER A 301 34.85 16.26 4.73
N GLY A 302 33.53 16.12 4.79
CA GLY A 302 32.68 15.89 3.64
C GLY A 302 31.35 15.24 4.02
N GLU A 303 30.62 14.79 3.01
CA GLU A 303 29.32 14.08 3.25
C GLU A 303 29.57 12.78 4.02
N HIS A 304 28.88 12.62 5.15
CA HIS A 304 28.96 11.44 6.00
C HIS A 304 27.55 10.97 6.38
N VAL A 305 27.34 9.65 6.38
CA VAL A 305 26.05 9.08 6.79
C VAL A 305 26.19 8.25 8.07
N LEU A 306 25.38 8.56 9.07
CA LEU A 306 25.14 7.72 10.24
C LEU A 306 23.97 6.80 9.95
N VAL A 307 24.24 5.50 9.76
CA VAL A 307 23.22 4.48 9.58
C VAL A 307 22.87 3.89 10.94
N ILE A 308 21.59 3.96 11.31
CA ILE A 308 21.07 3.42 12.58
C ILE A 308 20.08 2.28 12.24
N ASP A 309 20.51 1.04 12.40
CA ASP A 309 19.65 -0.10 12.20
C ASP A 309 18.76 -0.33 13.42
N GLU A 310 17.48 -0.69 13.19
CA GLU A 310 16.47 -0.97 14.23
C GLU A 310 16.31 0.19 15.24
N ILE A 311 16.19 1.42 14.75
CA ILE A 311 16.14 2.64 15.58
C ILE A 311 15.08 2.57 16.69
N ASN A 312 13.99 1.85 16.48
CA ASN A 312 12.90 1.71 17.44
C ASN A 312 13.17 0.69 18.56
N ARG A 313 14.26 -0.07 18.52
CA ARG A 313 14.59 -1.04 19.59
C ARG A 313 15.16 -0.40 20.85
N ALA A 314 15.50 0.88 20.84
CA ALA A 314 15.89 1.64 22.00
C ALA A 314 14.82 2.68 22.39
N ASP A 315 14.85 3.10 23.65
CA ASP A 315 14.08 4.28 24.08
C ASP A 315 14.71 5.55 23.49
N LEU A 316 14.14 6.03 22.41
CA LEU A 316 14.69 7.16 21.64
C LEU A 316 14.74 8.45 22.45
N GLY A 317 13.75 8.71 23.30
CA GLY A 317 13.77 9.88 24.18
C GLY A 317 14.95 9.88 25.11
N ARG A 318 15.28 8.72 25.65
CA ARG A 318 16.41 8.51 26.57
C ARG A 318 17.76 8.52 25.83
N VAL A 319 17.84 7.88 24.64
CA VAL A 319 19.11 7.77 23.88
C VAL A 319 19.49 9.08 23.22
N LEU A 320 18.51 9.80 22.66
CA LEU A 320 18.76 11.09 21.99
C LEU A 320 18.90 12.24 22.98
N GLY A 321 18.19 12.20 24.12
CA GLY A 321 18.17 13.28 25.09
C GLY A 321 17.90 14.63 24.43
N GLU A 322 18.64 15.67 24.82
CA GLU A 322 18.54 17.00 24.25
C GLU A 322 19.02 17.09 22.80
N SER A 323 19.84 16.13 22.31
CA SER A 323 20.31 16.10 20.92
C SER A 323 19.15 15.96 19.91
N ILE A 324 17.98 15.51 20.34
CA ILE A 324 16.76 15.45 19.51
C ILE A 324 16.42 16.82 18.89
N LEU A 325 16.75 17.91 19.56
CA LEU A 325 16.52 19.27 19.06
C LEU A 325 17.33 19.60 17.81
N LEU A 326 18.42 18.86 17.57
CA LEU A 326 19.31 19.07 16.43
C LEU A 326 18.81 18.37 15.14
N PHE A 327 17.86 17.42 15.27
CA PHE A 327 17.30 16.66 14.15
C PHE A 327 16.15 17.41 13.47
N GLU A 328 16.26 18.72 13.27
CA GLU A 328 15.28 19.46 12.50
C GLU A 328 15.88 19.88 11.14
N SER A 329 15.19 19.53 10.06
CA SER A 329 15.48 20.04 8.72
C SER A 329 14.78 21.39 8.57
N GLY A 330 15.51 22.49 8.69
CA GLY A 330 14.98 23.84 8.54
C GLY A 330 15.95 24.91 9.03
N GLU A 331 15.59 26.14 8.84
CA GLU A 331 16.37 27.32 9.19
C GLU A 331 16.65 27.38 10.70
N GLY A 332 17.89 27.40 11.05
CA GLY A 332 18.34 27.72 12.39
C GLY A 332 19.57 26.92 12.77
N ASP A 333 20.59 27.68 13.16
CA ASP A 333 21.85 27.18 13.72
C ASP A 333 21.62 26.71 15.17
N ARG A 334 20.93 25.54 15.28
CA ARG A 334 20.58 24.95 16.58
C ARG A 334 21.78 24.32 17.21
N ALA A 335 21.97 24.61 18.49
CA ALA A 335 23.02 24.03 19.30
C ALA A 335 22.43 23.55 20.63
N VAL A 336 22.98 22.47 21.16
CA VAL A 336 22.69 21.98 22.51
C VAL A 336 23.95 21.92 23.32
N GLN A 337 23.87 22.23 24.61
CA GLN A 337 25.00 22.15 25.51
C GLN A 337 25.19 20.68 25.95
N LEU A 338 26.41 20.18 25.76
CA LEU A 338 26.78 18.85 26.22
C LEU A 338 27.01 18.82 27.74
N PRO A 339 26.53 17.77 28.45
CA PRO A 339 26.77 17.63 29.88
C PRO A 339 28.25 17.34 30.20
N HIS A 340 28.99 16.75 29.27
CA HIS A 340 30.41 16.45 29.33
C HIS A 340 31.05 16.80 28.00
N VAL A 341 32.26 17.31 28.02
CA VAL A 341 32.97 17.76 26.83
C VAL A 341 34.17 16.87 26.57
N PRO A 342 34.20 16.09 25.48
CA PRO A 342 35.39 15.35 25.09
C PRO A 342 36.57 16.29 24.79
N ASP A 343 37.81 15.82 25.03
CA ASP A 343 39.00 16.59 24.76
C ASP A 343 39.05 17.12 23.33
N GLY A 344 39.33 18.41 23.19
CA GLY A 344 39.42 19.08 21.88
C GLY A 344 38.07 19.38 21.18
N GLN A 345 36.93 19.14 21.86
CA GLN A 345 35.61 19.43 21.30
C GLN A 345 34.96 20.68 21.95
N SER A 346 33.90 21.17 21.29
CA SER A 346 33.08 22.27 21.82
C SER A 346 32.06 21.76 22.82
N ALA A 347 31.80 22.54 23.88
CA ALA A 347 30.69 22.29 24.80
C ALA A 347 29.31 22.43 24.14
N MET A 348 29.25 23.12 22.99
CA MET A 348 28.01 23.29 22.22
C MET A 348 28.03 22.37 21.00
N LEU A 349 27.18 21.36 21.00
CA LEU A 349 26.99 20.46 19.87
C LEU A 349 26.13 21.12 18.81
N ARG A 350 26.60 21.12 17.56
CA ARG A 350 25.89 21.47 16.34
C ARG A 350 26.10 20.34 15.34
N LEU A 351 25.05 19.94 14.61
CA LEU A 351 25.21 18.92 13.57
C LEU A 351 25.75 19.58 12.29
N GLN A 352 26.84 19.03 11.78
CA GLN A 352 27.42 19.45 10.51
C GLN A 352 26.40 19.39 9.36
N PRO A 353 26.37 20.37 8.45
CA PRO A 353 25.47 20.38 7.31
C PRO A 353 25.60 19.14 6.42
N ASN A 354 26.79 18.53 6.39
CA ASN A 354 27.14 17.36 5.60
C ASN A 354 26.79 16.03 6.31
N LEU A 355 26.33 16.06 7.57
CA LEU A 355 25.88 14.86 8.26
C LEU A 355 24.46 14.46 7.78
N ARG A 356 24.34 13.21 7.36
CA ARG A 356 23.06 12.54 7.05
C ARG A 356 22.79 11.46 8.07
N VAL A 357 21.53 11.24 8.42
CA VAL A 357 21.12 10.12 9.28
C VAL A 357 20.09 9.28 8.55
N LEU A 358 20.41 8.03 8.33
CA LEU A 358 19.53 7.05 7.68
C LEU A 358 19.26 5.91 8.66
N ALA A 359 18.02 5.81 9.11
CA ALA A 359 17.66 4.78 10.07
C ALA A 359 16.74 3.74 9.45
N THR A 360 16.70 2.54 10.03
CA THR A 360 15.72 1.51 9.68
C THR A 360 14.80 1.23 10.85
N ARG A 361 13.56 0.84 10.55
CA ARG A 361 12.54 0.47 11.52
C ARG A 361 11.73 -0.72 11.01
N ASN A 362 11.56 -1.75 11.85
CA ASN A 362 10.63 -2.84 11.59
C ASN A 362 9.23 -2.48 12.08
N THR A 363 8.22 -2.57 11.21
CA THR A 363 6.83 -2.23 11.55
C THR A 363 6.06 -3.39 12.19
N ALA A 364 6.52 -4.62 12.03
CA ALA A 364 5.88 -5.81 12.61
C ALA A 364 6.12 -5.95 14.11
N ASP A 365 7.14 -5.31 14.65
CA ASP A 365 7.51 -5.43 16.05
C ASP A 365 6.60 -4.54 16.93
N ARG A 366 5.54 -5.15 17.48
CA ARG A 366 4.56 -4.48 18.35
C ARG A 366 5.04 -4.34 19.80
N SER A 367 6.07 -5.08 20.20
CA SER A 367 6.63 -5.06 21.57
C SER A 367 7.39 -3.77 21.89
N ILE A 368 7.66 -2.95 20.86
CA ILE A 368 8.48 -1.76 20.95
C ILE A 368 7.62 -0.50 21.08
N ALA A 369 8.07 0.42 21.94
CA ALA A 369 7.40 1.69 22.21
C ALA A 369 7.03 2.44 20.91
N ARG A 370 5.82 2.99 20.87
CA ARG A 370 5.40 3.87 19.77
C ARG A 370 6.36 5.06 19.70
N MET A 371 6.87 5.33 18.52
CA MET A 371 7.73 6.49 18.30
C MET A 371 6.98 7.80 18.62
N ASP A 372 7.57 8.62 19.47
CA ASP A 372 7.00 9.91 19.89
C ASP A 372 6.74 10.81 18.67
N VAL A 373 5.66 11.59 18.74
CA VAL A 373 5.30 12.58 17.73
C VAL A 373 6.45 13.60 17.51
N ALA A 374 7.18 13.94 18.58
CA ALA A 374 8.33 14.83 18.49
C ALA A 374 9.45 14.27 17.57
N ILE A 375 9.66 12.96 17.58
CA ILE A 375 10.63 12.30 16.70
C ILE A 375 10.05 12.20 15.28
N ARG A 376 8.78 11.81 15.15
CA ARG A 376 8.12 11.67 13.85
C ARG A 376 8.19 12.91 12.97
N ARG A 377 8.05 14.11 13.54
CA ARG A 377 8.11 15.36 12.77
C ARG A 377 9.51 15.75 12.28
N ARG A 378 10.57 15.10 12.82
CA ARG A 378 11.97 15.43 12.53
C ARG A 378 12.59 14.58 11.43
N PHE A 379 11.99 13.45 11.16
CA PHE A 379 12.45 12.52 10.14
C PHE A 379 11.46 12.45 8.98
N ALA A 380 11.98 12.29 7.78
CA ALA A 380 11.18 11.83 6.65
C ALA A 380 11.05 10.30 6.72
N PHE A 381 9.85 9.80 6.46
CA PHE A 381 9.58 8.35 6.49
C PHE A 381 9.41 7.82 5.07
N VAL A 382 10.12 6.74 4.77
CA VAL A 382 10.05 6.01 3.51
C VAL A 382 9.56 4.59 3.82
N GLU A 383 8.40 4.25 3.31
CA GLU A 383 7.86 2.89 3.44
C GLU A 383 8.54 1.96 2.44
N VAL A 384 9.15 0.88 2.93
CA VAL A 384 9.82 -0.15 2.14
C VAL A 384 8.98 -1.42 2.17
N TRP A 385 8.27 -1.66 1.08
CA TRP A 385 7.36 -2.78 0.90
C TRP A 385 8.02 -3.98 0.20
N PRO A 386 7.38 -5.17 0.21
CA PRO A 386 7.83 -6.30 -0.58
C PRO A 386 7.92 -5.95 -2.08
N GLU A 387 9.04 -6.25 -2.69
CA GLU A 387 9.28 -5.99 -4.12
C GLU A 387 8.96 -7.23 -4.94
N LEU A 388 7.85 -7.19 -5.69
CA LEU A 388 7.35 -8.32 -6.47
C LEU A 388 8.36 -8.81 -7.55
N GLY A 389 9.10 -7.88 -8.16
CA GLY A 389 10.11 -8.19 -9.17
C GLY A 389 11.37 -8.86 -8.61
N ALA A 390 11.67 -8.70 -7.33
CA ALA A 390 12.90 -9.22 -6.72
C ALA A 390 12.99 -10.74 -6.81
N VAL A 391 11.88 -11.46 -6.56
CA VAL A 391 11.85 -12.94 -6.58
C VAL A 391 11.76 -13.49 -8.00
N ALA A 392 11.16 -12.77 -8.94
CA ALA A 392 11.01 -13.21 -10.33
C ALA A 392 12.36 -13.43 -11.02
N ASN A 393 13.37 -12.67 -10.65
CA ASN A 393 14.72 -12.73 -11.25
C ASN A 393 15.54 -13.93 -10.78
N GLU A 394 15.10 -14.69 -9.77
CA GLU A 394 15.83 -15.84 -9.22
C GLU A 394 15.63 -17.14 -10.02
N GLY A 395 14.62 -17.21 -10.88
CA GLY A 395 14.31 -18.40 -11.70
C GLY A 395 13.81 -19.59 -10.86
N LEU A 396 13.19 -19.33 -9.71
CA LEU A 396 12.61 -20.33 -8.81
C LEU A 396 11.08 -20.20 -8.82
N ASP A 397 10.42 -20.87 -9.76
CA ASP A 397 8.97 -20.73 -10.00
C ASP A 397 8.10 -20.96 -8.77
N PHE A 398 8.45 -21.96 -7.93
CA PHE A 398 7.69 -22.23 -6.69
C PHE A 398 7.81 -21.09 -5.69
N ALA A 399 9.01 -20.53 -5.53
CA ALA A 399 9.23 -19.39 -4.61
C ALA A 399 8.51 -18.13 -5.11
N GLN A 400 8.51 -17.90 -6.42
CA GLN A 400 7.78 -16.80 -7.03
C GLN A 400 6.28 -16.93 -6.82
N LYS A 401 5.71 -18.14 -7.01
CA LYS A 401 4.28 -18.40 -6.77
C LYS A 401 3.91 -18.21 -5.31
N LEU A 402 4.67 -18.78 -4.37
CA LEU A 402 4.42 -18.64 -2.94
C LEU A 402 4.57 -17.18 -2.47
N PHE A 403 5.53 -16.44 -3.03
CA PHE A 403 5.67 -15.02 -2.72
C PHE A 403 4.48 -14.20 -3.22
N ALA A 404 4.07 -14.44 -4.47
CA ALA A 404 2.89 -13.76 -5.03
C ALA A 404 1.64 -14.08 -4.21
N ASP A 405 1.42 -15.35 -3.83
CA ASP A 405 0.31 -15.76 -2.97
C ASP A 405 0.37 -15.11 -1.58
N THR A 406 1.57 -15.02 -0.98
CA THR A 406 1.79 -14.33 0.29
C THR A 406 1.38 -12.86 0.19
N VAL A 407 1.91 -12.13 -0.78
CA VAL A 407 1.61 -10.71 -0.97
C VAL A 407 0.12 -10.51 -1.28
N GLN A 408 -0.47 -11.36 -2.13
CA GLN A 408 -1.89 -11.29 -2.48
C GLN A 408 -2.79 -11.57 -1.26
N THR A 409 -2.48 -12.58 -0.45
CA THR A 409 -3.26 -12.91 0.74
C THR A 409 -3.30 -11.74 1.72
N PHE A 410 -2.15 -11.13 2.00
CA PHE A 410 -2.11 -9.95 2.86
C PHE A 410 -2.79 -8.73 2.22
N ALA A 411 -2.57 -8.47 0.93
CA ALA A 411 -3.21 -7.36 0.23
C ALA A 411 -4.75 -7.47 0.23
N GLU A 412 -5.28 -8.68 0.20
CA GLU A 412 -6.71 -8.96 0.10
C GLU A 412 -7.42 -8.96 1.45
N TYR A 413 -6.84 -9.63 2.47
CA TYR A 413 -7.54 -9.90 3.72
C TYR A 413 -7.04 -9.09 4.91
N ALA A 414 -5.79 -8.61 4.89
CA ALA A 414 -5.24 -7.84 6.00
C ALA A 414 -5.82 -6.42 6.05
N ASP A 415 -6.16 -5.93 7.23
CA ASP A 415 -6.39 -4.51 7.46
C ASP A 415 -5.08 -3.70 7.33
N ASP A 416 -5.12 -2.40 7.48
CA ASP A 416 -3.94 -1.54 7.29
C ASP A 416 -2.85 -1.78 8.36
N GLU A 417 -3.21 -2.29 9.55
CA GLU A 417 -2.27 -2.66 10.59
C GLU A 417 -1.64 -4.02 10.32
N THR A 418 -2.46 -5.02 10.01
CA THR A 418 -2.01 -6.38 9.69
C THR A 418 -1.20 -6.41 8.38
N LEU A 419 -1.49 -5.52 7.42
CA LEU A 419 -0.73 -5.42 6.18
C LEU A 419 0.77 -5.12 6.43
N ARG A 420 1.09 -4.45 7.52
CA ARG A 420 2.47 -4.16 7.93
C ARG A 420 3.24 -5.39 8.44
N LEU A 421 2.56 -6.53 8.53
CA LEU A 421 3.16 -7.83 8.88
C LEU A 421 3.55 -8.65 7.65
N VAL A 422 3.19 -8.21 6.43
CA VAL A 422 3.43 -9.00 5.20
C VAL A 422 4.91 -9.41 5.10
N PRO A 423 5.24 -10.71 4.97
CA PRO A 423 6.63 -11.14 4.84
C PRO A 423 7.27 -10.61 3.55
N GLY A 424 8.46 -10.06 3.67
CA GLY A 424 9.20 -9.49 2.54
C GLY A 424 9.85 -10.54 1.64
N HIS A 425 10.35 -10.09 0.50
CA HIS A 425 10.96 -10.92 -0.53
C HIS A 425 12.22 -11.67 -0.06
N ALA A 426 12.90 -11.23 1.00
CA ALA A 426 14.12 -11.87 1.49
C ALA A 426 13.92 -13.32 1.95
N TYR A 427 12.72 -13.71 2.39
CA TYR A 427 12.41 -15.10 2.73
C TYR A 427 12.43 -16.03 1.51
N PHE A 428 12.20 -15.50 0.32
CA PHE A 428 12.02 -16.24 -0.93
C PHE A 428 13.26 -16.19 -1.84
N LEU A 429 14.38 -15.59 -1.38
CA LEU A 429 15.60 -15.41 -2.15
C LEU A 429 16.76 -16.25 -1.60
N ASP A 430 17.65 -16.72 -2.46
CA ASP A 430 19.00 -17.12 -2.05
C ASP A 430 20.04 -16.21 -2.76
N PRO A 431 20.80 -15.39 -2.01
CA PRO A 431 21.69 -14.39 -2.58
C PRO A 431 22.98 -14.99 -3.19
N ARG A 432 23.12 -16.29 -3.26
CA ARG A 432 24.34 -16.97 -3.74
C ARG A 432 24.24 -17.39 -5.19
N PRO A 433 24.73 -16.57 -6.13
CA PRO A 433 24.66 -16.85 -7.56
C PRO A 433 25.59 -18.02 -8.01
N ASP A 434 26.55 -18.40 -7.18
CA ASP A 434 27.51 -19.49 -7.40
C ASP A 434 26.91 -20.91 -7.28
N LEU A 435 25.74 -21.01 -6.68
CA LEU A 435 25.03 -22.28 -6.50
C LEU A 435 24.16 -22.63 -7.71
N SER A 436 24.04 -23.95 -7.98
CA SER A 436 23.06 -24.45 -8.95
C SER A 436 21.63 -24.06 -8.57
N VAL A 437 20.73 -23.99 -9.57
CA VAL A 437 19.32 -23.68 -9.35
C VAL A 437 18.69 -24.63 -8.34
N ASN A 438 18.99 -25.94 -8.39
CA ASN A 438 18.47 -26.92 -7.44
C ASN A 438 18.98 -26.67 -6.01
N ALA A 439 20.27 -26.39 -5.84
CA ALA A 439 20.84 -26.09 -4.53
C ALA A 439 20.25 -24.81 -3.93
N ARG A 440 20.00 -23.76 -4.73
CA ARG A 440 19.29 -22.55 -4.30
C ARG A 440 17.84 -22.86 -3.92
N ALA A 441 17.16 -23.67 -4.74
CA ALA A 441 15.79 -24.07 -4.49
C ALA A 441 15.61 -24.81 -3.16
N ASP A 442 16.52 -25.77 -2.85
CA ASP A 442 16.50 -26.51 -1.59
C ASP A 442 16.74 -25.59 -0.38
N ARG A 443 17.59 -24.60 -0.53
CA ARG A 443 17.88 -23.63 0.51
C ARG A 443 16.71 -22.68 0.75
N VAL A 444 16.06 -22.20 -0.32
CA VAL A 444 14.85 -21.39 -0.21
C VAL A 444 13.75 -22.22 0.43
N ALA A 445 13.54 -23.48 0.04
CA ALA A 445 12.56 -24.37 0.66
C ALA A 445 12.80 -24.52 2.17
N ARG A 446 14.05 -24.76 2.58
CA ARG A 446 14.40 -24.82 4.01
C ARG A 446 14.15 -23.51 4.74
N ARG A 447 14.44 -22.35 4.11
CA ARG A 447 14.15 -21.04 4.70
C ARG A 447 12.67 -20.85 4.90
N LEU A 448 11.84 -21.18 3.91
CA LEU A 448 10.40 -21.10 4.03
C LEU A 448 9.87 -22.00 5.14
N GLN A 449 10.42 -23.21 5.27
CA GLN A 449 10.04 -24.15 6.32
C GLN A 449 10.46 -23.69 7.74
N LEU A 450 11.67 -23.14 7.89
CA LEU A 450 12.27 -22.86 9.19
C LEU A 450 12.11 -21.40 9.65
N GLU A 451 11.80 -20.48 8.74
CA GLU A 451 11.71 -19.05 9.04
C GLU A 451 10.32 -18.48 8.71
N LEU A 452 9.75 -18.76 7.50
CA LEU A 452 8.46 -18.21 7.10
C LEU A 452 7.29 -18.90 7.80
N LEU A 453 7.23 -20.23 7.78
CA LEU A 453 6.12 -20.97 8.42
C LEU A 453 6.01 -20.67 9.93
N PRO A 454 7.09 -20.72 10.72
CA PRO A 454 7.04 -20.32 12.12
C PRO A 454 6.55 -18.87 12.29
N LEU A 455 7.03 -17.93 11.46
CA LEU A 455 6.59 -16.54 11.51
C LEU A 455 5.07 -16.38 11.27
N LEU A 456 4.51 -17.11 10.29
CA LEU A 456 3.07 -17.07 10.04
C LEU A 456 2.28 -17.67 11.20
N HIS A 457 2.76 -18.75 11.79
CA HIS A 457 2.16 -19.37 12.98
C HIS A 457 2.22 -18.42 14.19
N ASP A 458 3.36 -17.79 14.46
CA ASP A 458 3.49 -16.78 15.52
C ASP A 458 2.47 -15.64 15.33
N TYR A 459 2.28 -15.14 14.10
CA TYR A 459 1.29 -14.11 13.82
C TYR A 459 -0.15 -14.55 14.14
N ILE A 460 -0.48 -15.82 13.91
CA ILE A 460 -1.80 -16.40 14.22
C ILE A 460 -1.95 -16.59 15.71
N ASP A 461 -0.97 -17.23 16.36
CA ASP A 461 -1.00 -17.60 17.78
C ASP A 461 -1.02 -16.36 18.69
N GLU A 462 -0.26 -15.32 18.33
CA GLU A 462 -0.24 -14.03 19.02
C GLU A 462 -1.44 -13.14 18.65
N ARG A 463 -2.37 -13.62 17.82
CA ARG A 463 -3.56 -12.89 17.35
C ARG A 463 -3.24 -11.57 16.66
N MET A 464 -2.12 -11.51 15.95
CA MET A 464 -1.69 -10.30 15.24
C MET A 464 -2.44 -10.06 13.94
N CYS A 465 -3.13 -11.08 13.42
CA CYS A 465 -3.73 -11.09 12.08
C CYS A 465 -5.14 -10.49 12.01
N GLY A 466 -5.79 -10.19 13.16
CA GLY A 466 -7.14 -9.65 13.16
C GLY A 466 -8.13 -10.47 12.31
N GLY A 467 -8.88 -9.83 11.44
CA GLY A 467 -9.83 -10.48 10.52
C GLY A 467 -9.19 -11.32 9.42
N ALA A 468 -7.88 -11.26 9.23
CA ALA A 468 -7.15 -12.01 8.21
C ALA A 468 -6.65 -13.39 8.71
N SER A 469 -6.89 -13.78 9.98
CA SER A 469 -6.32 -14.97 10.60
C SER A 469 -6.60 -16.26 9.79
N GLU A 470 -7.82 -16.46 9.32
CA GLU A 470 -8.20 -17.64 8.53
C GLU A 470 -7.48 -17.65 7.16
N ALA A 471 -7.39 -16.52 6.50
CA ALA A 471 -6.71 -16.41 5.21
C ALA A 471 -5.19 -16.66 5.34
N ILE A 472 -4.59 -16.17 6.42
CA ILE A 472 -3.16 -16.37 6.71
C ILE A 472 -2.89 -17.83 7.14
N ALA A 473 -3.80 -18.47 7.89
CA ALA A 473 -3.70 -19.90 8.18
C ALA A 473 -3.76 -20.74 6.89
N GLY A 474 -4.72 -20.45 6.00
CA GLY A 474 -4.78 -21.08 4.67
C GLY A 474 -3.53 -20.82 3.81
N LEU A 475 -2.87 -19.66 3.96
CA LEU A 475 -1.58 -19.41 3.33
C LEU A 475 -0.49 -20.32 3.90
N ALA A 476 -0.41 -20.47 5.23
CA ALA A 476 0.56 -21.36 5.88
C ALA A 476 0.39 -22.80 5.40
N ASP A 477 -0.85 -23.31 5.31
CA ASP A 477 -1.16 -24.64 4.78
C ASP A 477 -0.71 -24.83 3.33
N ARG A 478 -0.88 -23.81 2.47
CA ARG A 478 -0.43 -23.86 1.07
C ARG A 478 1.10 -23.84 0.97
N VAL A 479 1.78 -23.07 1.81
CA VAL A 479 3.25 -23.08 1.88
C VAL A 479 3.73 -24.45 2.32
N GLU A 480 3.16 -25.04 3.38
CA GLU A 480 3.53 -26.37 3.87
C GLU A 480 3.30 -27.45 2.82
N SER A 481 2.12 -27.49 2.18
CA SER A 481 1.81 -28.46 1.13
C SER A 481 2.78 -28.38 -0.04
N THR A 482 3.12 -27.16 -0.49
CA THR A 482 4.10 -26.96 -1.59
C THR A 482 5.50 -27.46 -1.20
N LEU A 483 5.90 -27.31 0.06
CA LEU A 483 7.18 -27.79 0.55
C LEU A 483 7.21 -29.31 0.69
N LEU A 484 6.11 -29.96 1.12
CA LEU A 484 5.99 -31.41 1.22
C LEU A 484 6.03 -32.12 -0.15
N GLU A 485 5.45 -31.50 -1.18
CA GLU A 485 5.54 -32.02 -2.55
C GLU A 485 6.96 -31.98 -3.14
N ARG A 486 7.80 -31.13 -2.56
CA ARG A 486 9.16 -30.89 -3.06
C ARG A 486 10.25 -31.67 -2.30
N LEU A 487 10.04 -31.94 -1.02
CA LEU A 487 10.96 -32.70 -0.14
C LEU A 487 10.75 -34.21 -0.29
#